data_24fc8fd49a97e9723805820024a52a27
#
_entry.id   24fc8fd49a97e9723805820024a52a27
#
_cell.length_a   1.000
_cell.length_b   1.000
_cell.length_c   1.000
_cell.angle_alpha   90.00
_cell.angle_beta   90.00
_cell.angle_gamma   90.00
#
_symmetry.space_group_name_H-M   'P 1'
#
loop_
_entity.id
_entity.type
_entity.pdbx_description
1 polymer ?
#
loop_
_entity_poly.entity_id
_entity_poly.type
_entity_poly.pdbx_seq_one_letter_code
_entity_poly.pdbx_strand_id
1 'polypeptide(L)'
;MRIRRLVLCAIVAFLAVLLICSSIRKRHTFTLSNSEGTIKAEQIQPLRGTLKVSGDCDTDVVFTDVETGKQYIIGYITHGMTEKIKLEKNKWYKVEGEGNLTMSPVNVRVE
;
A
#
# COMPACT_ATOMS: atom_id res chain seq x y z
N MET A 1 -38.69 15.59 -18.68
CA MET A 1 -37.95 14.49 -19.32
C MET A 1 -36.45 14.74 -19.47
N ARG A 2 -36.01 15.94 -19.82
CA ARG A 2 -34.56 16.28 -19.92
C ARG A 2 -33.82 16.16 -18.60
N ILE A 3 -34.45 16.49 -17.48
CA ILE A 3 -33.85 16.44 -16.15
C ILE A 3 -33.55 14.98 -15.73
N ARG A 4 -34.42 14.02 -16.04
CA ARG A 4 -34.20 12.60 -15.73
C ARG A 4 -33.02 12.03 -16.48
N ARG A 5 -32.80 12.41 -17.74
CA ARG A 5 -31.65 11.96 -18.53
C ARG A 5 -30.35 12.53 -17.98
N LEU A 6 -30.34 13.79 -17.58
CA LEU A 6 -29.17 14.45 -16.98
C LEU A 6 -28.81 13.80 -15.62
N VAL A 7 -29.80 13.49 -14.79
CA VAL A 7 -29.58 12.82 -13.51
C VAL A 7 -29.05 11.42 -13.72
N LEU A 8 -29.60 10.66 -14.67
CA LEU A 8 -29.10 9.31 -14.99
C LEU A 8 -27.66 9.35 -15.50
N CYS A 9 -27.30 10.28 -16.37
CA CYS A 9 -25.93 10.44 -16.84
C CYS A 9 -24.97 10.81 -15.71
N ALA A 10 -25.37 11.67 -14.79
CA ALA A 10 -24.56 12.04 -13.63
C ALA A 10 -24.34 10.85 -12.70
N ILE A 11 -25.35 10.02 -12.45
CA ILE A 11 -25.24 8.82 -11.61
C ILE A 11 -24.30 7.79 -12.27
N VAL A 12 -24.45 7.54 -13.56
CA VAL A 12 -23.59 6.59 -14.29
C VAL A 12 -22.13 7.06 -14.29
N ALA A 13 -21.88 8.36 -14.52
CA ALA A 13 -20.53 8.92 -14.47
C ALA A 13 -19.91 8.78 -13.07
N PHE A 14 -20.68 9.05 -12.02
CA PHE A 14 -20.22 8.90 -10.63
C PHE A 14 -19.87 7.45 -10.29
N LEU A 15 -20.72 6.49 -10.67
CA LEU A 15 -20.44 5.06 -10.47
C LEU A 15 -19.21 4.61 -11.25
N ALA A 16 -18.99 5.09 -12.47
CA ALA A 16 -17.82 4.78 -13.26
C ALA A 16 -16.54 5.27 -12.59
N VAL A 17 -16.53 6.49 -12.03
CA VAL A 17 -15.40 7.03 -11.28
C VAL A 17 -15.10 6.19 -10.04
N LEU A 18 -16.10 5.78 -9.29
CA LEU A 18 -15.92 4.92 -8.12
C LEU A 18 -15.32 3.57 -8.50
N LEU A 19 -15.75 2.96 -9.58
CA LEU A 19 -15.21 1.68 -10.07
C LEU A 19 -13.75 1.82 -10.50
N ILE A 20 -13.40 2.89 -11.19
CA ILE A 20 -12.03 3.17 -11.61
C ILE A 20 -11.13 3.37 -10.39
N CYS A 21 -11.52 4.17 -9.40
CA CYS A 21 -10.77 4.38 -8.16
C CYS A 21 -10.57 3.07 -7.39
N SER A 22 -11.60 2.24 -7.28
CA SER A 22 -11.52 0.92 -6.65
C SER A 22 -10.55 0.00 -7.38
N SER A 23 -10.58 -0.01 -8.71
CA SER A 23 -9.67 -0.79 -9.54
C SER A 23 -8.21 -0.38 -9.37
N ILE A 24 -7.93 0.92 -9.32
CA ILE A 24 -6.57 1.44 -9.07
C ILE A 24 -6.05 1.00 -7.70
N ARG A 25 -6.86 1.09 -6.65
CA ARG A 25 -6.49 0.63 -5.31
C ARG A 25 -6.14 -0.85 -5.29
N LYS A 26 -6.91 -1.70 -5.94
CA LYS A 26 -6.66 -3.14 -6.04
C LYS A 26 -5.36 -3.46 -6.76
N ARG A 27 -5.01 -2.71 -7.81
CA ARG A 27 -3.78 -2.91 -8.58
C ARG A 27 -2.52 -2.60 -7.79
N HIS A 28 -2.58 -1.70 -6.82
CA HIS A 28 -1.42 -1.24 -6.05
C HIS A 28 -1.45 -1.68 -4.59
N THR A 29 -2.23 -2.71 -4.28
CA THR A 29 -2.23 -3.37 -2.98
C THR A 29 -1.49 -4.70 -3.12
N PHE A 30 -0.40 -4.85 -2.37
CA PHE A 30 0.46 -6.04 -2.43
C PHE A 30 0.64 -6.63 -1.05
N THR A 31 0.68 -7.96 -0.99
CA THR A 31 1.05 -8.69 0.21
C THR A 31 2.45 -9.25 0.03
N LEU A 32 3.37 -8.84 0.88
CA LEU A 32 4.73 -9.34 0.90
C LEU A 32 4.76 -10.62 1.74
N SER A 33 5.15 -11.71 1.11
CA SER A 33 5.14 -13.02 1.74
C SER A 33 6.22 -13.17 2.81
N ASN A 34 5.97 -14.07 3.75
CA ASN A 34 6.96 -14.47 4.75
C ASN A 34 8.04 -15.32 4.07
N SER A 35 9.15 -14.69 3.72
CA SER A 35 10.35 -15.37 3.23
C SER A 35 11.28 -15.71 4.40
N GLU A 36 12.40 -16.38 4.13
CA GLU A 36 13.38 -16.72 5.15
C GLU A 36 13.85 -15.48 5.93
N GLY A 37 13.59 -15.44 7.23
CA GLY A 37 13.91 -14.32 8.10
C GLY A 37 12.89 -13.18 8.03
N THR A 38 13.26 -12.01 8.58
CA THR A 38 12.40 -10.83 8.68
C THR A 38 12.50 -9.92 7.47
N ILE A 39 13.54 -10.07 6.63
CA ILE A 39 13.75 -9.25 5.44
C ILE A 39 12.90 -9.81 4.31
N LYS A 40 12.09 -8.95 3.71
CA LYS A 40 11.29 -9.31 2.54
C LYS A 40 12.13 -9.31 1.27
N ALA A 41 11.86 -10.26 0.39
CA ALA A 41 12.52 -10.30 -0.92
C ALA A 41 12.08 -9.14 -1.81
N GLU A 42 10.86 -8.67 -1.63
CA GLU A 42 10.27 -7.61 -2.42
C GLU A 42 10.64 -6.23 -1.86
N GLN A 43 10.90 -5.28 -2.76
CA GLN A 43 11.00 -3.86 -2.43
C GLN A 43 9.71 -3.16 -2.85
N ILE A 44 9.40 -2.07 -2.17
CA ILE A 44 8.19 -1.29 -2.44
C ILE A 44 8.53 0.13 -2.88
N GLN A 45 7.66 0.69 -3.72
CA GLN A 45 7.72 2.10 -4.12
C GLN A 45 6.37 2.75 -3.84
N PRO A 46 6.28 3.62 -2.82
CA PRO A 46 5.02 4.30 -2.52
C PRO A 46 4.57 5.19 -3.68
N LEU A 47 3.28 5.15 -4.00
CA LEU A 47 2.66 6.00 -5.01
C LEU A 47 2.21 7.33 -4.44
N ARG A 48 2.07 7.40 -3.12
CA ARG A 48 1.69 8.60 -2.36
C ARG A 48 2.65 8.79 -1.21
N GLY A 49 2.61 9.97 -0.60
CA GLY A 49 3.40 10.25 0.60
C GLY A 49 2.96 9.51 1.86
N THR A 50 1.84 8.80 1.83
CA THR A 50 1.33 8.00 2.94
C THR A 50 1.03 6.59 2.48
N LEU A 51 1.50 5.61 3.26
CA LEU A 51 1.36 4.19 3.01
C LEU A 51 0.51 3.56 4.11
N LYS A 52 -0.43 2.70 3.75
CA LYS A 52 -1.16 1.86 4.70
C LYS A 52 -0.50 0.50 4.77
N VAL A 53 -0.24 0.02 5.97
CA VAL A 53 0.41 -1.27 6.23
C VAL A 53 -0.42 -2.07 7.21
N SER A 54 -0.67 -3.32 6.87
CA SER A 54 -1.29 -4.30 7.77
C SER A 54 -0.50 -5.60 7.74
N GLY A 55 -0.59 -6.37 8.79
CA GLY A 55 0.11 -7.65 8.91
C GLY A 55 -0.76 -8.74 9.49
N ASP A 56 -0.33 -9.99 9.32
CA ASP A 56 -0.96 -11.17 9.90
C ASP A 56 -0.26 -11.65 11.19
N CYS A 57 0.78 -10.96 11.61
CA CYS A 57 1.51 -11.23 12.84
C CYS A 57 1.79 -9.93 13.59
N ASP A 58 2.03 -10.04 14.90
CA ASP A 58 2.52 -8.93 15.70
C ASP A 58 4.01 -8.72 15.40
N THR A 59 4.38 -7.55 14.91
CA THR A 59 5.76 -7.28 14.50
C THR A 59 6.07 -5.80 14.40
N ASP A 60 7.33 -5.45 14.53
CA ASP A 60 7.84 -4.16 14.08
C ASP A 60 8.06 -4.19 12.58
N VAL A 61 7.80 -3.08 11.90
CA VAL A 61 8.03 -2.96 10.45
C VAL A 61 9.00 -1.83 10.21
N VAL A 62 10.05 -2.12 9.43
CA VAL A 62 11.10 -1.16 9.09
C VAL A 62 11.19 -1.01 7.57
N PHE A 63 11.18 0.23 7.11
CA PHE A 63 11.38 0.58 5.72
C PHE A 63 12.74 1.27 5.58
N THR A 64 13.59 0.75 4.72
CA THR A 64 14.92 1.32 4.47
C THR A 64 15.00 1.84 3.04
N ASP A 65 15.29 3.15 2.89
CA ASP A 65 15.54 3.76 1.57
C ASP A 65 16.75 3.10 0.93
N VAL A 66 16.58 2.55 -0.26
CA VAL A 66 17.62 1.81 -0.98
C VAL A 66 18.77 2.73 -1.39
N GLU A 67 18.52 4.00 -1.66
CA GLU A 67 19.52 4.96 -2.10
C GLU A 67 20.31 5.57 -0.94
N THR A 68 19.62 5.96 0.13
CA THR A 68 20.23 6.72 1.24
C THR A 68 20.51 5.88 2.47
N GLY A 69 19.86 4.73 2.61
CA GLY A 69 19.92 3.91 3.81
C GLY A 69 19.10 4.45 4.98
N LYS A 70 18.35 5.53 4.78
CA LYS A 70 17.51 6.10 5.83
C LYS A 70 16.39 5.14 6.18
N GLN A 71 16.18 4.93 7.49
CA GLN A 71 15.16 4.02 8.00
C GLN A 71 13.95 4.76 8.50
N TYR A 72 12.78 4.19 8.21
CA TYR A 72 11.48 4.64 8.70
C TYR A 72 10.84 3.46 9.43
N ILE A 73 10.48 3.65 10.67
CA ILE A 73 10.01 2.55 11.53
C ILE A 73 8.55 2.79 11.89
N ILE A 74 7.70 1.80 11.58
CA ILE A 74 6.42 1.64 12.27
C ILE A 74 6.76 0.83 13.50
N GLY A 75 6.53 1.35 14.70
CA GLY A 75 6.91 0.69 15.92
C GLY A 75 6.35 -0.73 15.96
N TYR A 76 5.21 -0.93 16.54
CA TYR A 76 4.63 -2.26 16.68
C TYR A 76 3.24 -2.30 16.06
N ILE A 77 3.02 -3.23 15.12
CA ILE A 77 1.69 -3.48 14.58
C ILE A 77 1.18 -4.83 15.09
N THR A 78 -0.11 -4.90 15.36
CA THR A 78 -0.79 -6.12 15.79
C THR A 78 -1.56 -6.76 14.64
N HIS A 79 -1.73 -8.07 14.71
CA HIS A 79 -2.51 -8.84 13.75
C HIS A 79 -3.88 -8.20 13.50
N GLY A 80 -4.19 -7.97 12.25
CA GLY A 80 -5.47 -7.40 11.82
C GLY A 80 -5.59 -5.88 11.96
N MET A 81 -4.58 -5.18 12.46
CA MET A 81 -4.56 -3.72 12.52
C MET A 81 -3.90 -3.12 11.29
N THR A 82 -4.36 -1.93 10.89
CA THR A 82 -3.77 -1.16 9.81
C THR A 82 -3.16 0.10 10.37
N GLU A 83 -1.87 0.29 10.06
CA GLU A 83 -1.13 1.49 10.42
C GLU A 83 -0.78 2.31 9.17
N LYS A 84 -0.57 3.61 9.38
CA LYS A 84 -0.15 4.53 8.31
C LYS A 84 1.24 5.04 8.61
N ILE A 85 2.07 5.11 7.57
CA ILE A 85 3.40 5.69 7.67
C ILE A 85 3.63 6.67 6.51
N LYS A 86 4.35 7.74 6.80
CA LYS A 86 4.77 8.70 5.77
C LYS A 86 6.09 8.25 5.18
N LEU A 87 6.10 8.03 3.87
CA LEU A 87 7.29 7.71 3.09
C LEU A 87 7.35 8.64 1.89
N GLU A 88 8.56 8.85 1.35
CA GLU A 88 8.71 9.63 0.13
C GLU A 88 8.21 8.83 -1.08
N LYS A 89 7.33 9.42 -1.86
CA LYS A 89 6.81 8.78 -3.07
C LYS A 89 7.92 8.60 -4.12
N ASN A 90 7.76 7.59 -4.96
CA ASN A 90 8.67 7.25 -6.06
C ASN A 90 10.07 6.80 -5.64
N LYS A 91 10.29 6.51 -4.37
CA LYS A 91 11.52 5.90 -3.87
C LYS A 91 11.31 4.44 -3.53
N TRP A 92 12.33 3.63 -3.74
CA TRP A 92 12.29 2.22 -3.39
C TRP A 92 12.78 1.97 -1.97
N TYR A 93 12.06 1.13 -1.26
CA TYR A 93 12.35 0.79 0.14
C TYR A 93 12.44 -0.71 0.31
N LYS A 94 13.44 -1.15 1.07
CA LYS A 94 13.48 -2.51 1.62
C LYS A 94 12.52 -2.60 2.80
N VAL A 95 11.89 -3.75 2.95
CA VAL A 95 10.90 -3.98 4.01
C VAL A 95 11.39 -5.08 4.92
N GLU A 96 11.35 -4.83 6.23
CA GLU A 96 11.63 -5.82 7.26
C GLU A 96 10.41 -5.95 8.18
N GLY A 97 10.07 -7.17 8.54
CA GLY A 97 8.96 -7.49 9.42
C GLY A 97 8.59 -8.96 9.33
N GLU A 98 7.99 -9.49 10.38
CA GLU A 98 7.56 -10.89 10.39
C GLU A 98 6.19 -11.08 9.74
N GLY A 99 5.94 -12.27 9.22
CA GLY A 99 4.67 -12.65 8.62
C GLY A 99 4.42 -12.01 7.27
N ASN A 100 3.19 -12.06 6.83
CA ASN A 100 2.75 -11.44 5.58
C ASN A 100 2.36 -10.00 5.84
N LEU A 101 2.92 -9.08 5.08
CA LEU A 101 2.65 -7.64 5.19
C LEU A 101 1.92 -7.16 3.95
N THR A 102 0.76 -6.56 4.14
CA THR A 102 -0.04 -5.98 3.04
C THR A 102 0.10 -4.47 3.05
N MET A 103 0.43 -3.90 1.92
CA MET A 103 0.71 -2.47 1.77
C MET A 103 -0.01 -1.89 0.56
N SER A 104 -0.48 -0.64 0.70
CA SER A 104 -1.10 0.10 -0.39
C SER A 104 -1.02 1.61 -0.17
N PRO A 105 -0.96 2.44 -1.22
CA PRO A 105 -0.70 2.08 -2.63
C PRO A 105 0.80 2.02 -2.92
N VAL A 106 1.27 0.94 -3.50
CA VAL A 106 2.69 0.73 -3.82
C VAL A 106 2.88 0.05 -5.16
N ASN A 107 4.06 0.25 -5.75
CA ASN A 107 4.64 -0.66 -6.74
C ASN A 107 5.58 -1.62 -6.01
N VAL A 108 5.76 -2.82 -6.55
CA VAL A 108 6.61 -3.85 -5.96
C VAL A 108 7.60 -4.35 -7.00
N ARG A 109 8.83 -4.59 -6.57
CA ARG A 109 9.85 -5.26 -7.38
C ARG A 109 10.62 -6.25 -6.51
N VAL A 110 11.19 -7.26 -7.15
CA VAL A 110 12.11 -8.22 -6.53
C VAL A 110 13.51 -7.94 -7.06
N GLU A 111 14.47 -7.84 -6.15
CA GLU A 111 15.88 -7.78 -6.53
C GLU A 111 16.50 -9.15 -6.67
#